data_49849140a571d0bc20c7c44166e95021
#
_entry.id   49849140a571d0bc20c7c44166e95021
#
_cell.length_a   1.000
_cell.length_b   1.000
_cell.length_c   1.000
_cell.angle_alpha   90.00
_cell.angle_beta   90.00
_cell.angle_gamma   90.00
#
_symmetry.space_group_name_H-M   'P 1'
#
loop_
_entity.id
_entity.type
_entity.pdbx_description
1 polymer ?
#
loop_
_entity_poly.entity_id
_entity_poly.type
_entity_poly.pdbx_seq_one_letter_code
_entity_poly.pdbx_strand_id
1 'polypeptide(L)'
;MRRVVVAIGCLLAACTAEPGREPATSFLPPMTTAATTLPGTTSTTVPPTSTTTAATATSTIALDDTVLAYQPVADLDFPVQLTARPGDPRSYVITKDGRVWLQDGASVSGQPVLDITGQVRDSGEQGLLSIALHPGDESRFYLHYSDNNGDTVVSEFVLTSPDQADPSSERVLLQVDQPAGNHNGGMLQFMPNGALLLGLGDGGGGGDQFGNGQNPDTLLGGLVSLDVEGDPNPTLYAMGLRNPWRFWIDDTAIYIADVGQNAYEEISVSEPLEPGRNYGWPIFEGLHCFSSPGCDGAGLVAPIHEVEHGDAGTCSITGGVVYRGAAIPQLDGHYFYSDYCGGYLRSLLHADGAAAEMRDWAEQVGVPGGVAGFGVDGAGEMYVTTTGQLLKVVAGG
;
A
#
# COMPACT_ATOMS: atom_id res chain seq x y z
N MET A 1 10.50 -43.87 3.60
CA MET A 1 10.03 -42.52 3.94
C MET A 1 11.24 -41.61 4.04
N ARG A 2 11.61 -40.95 2.95
CA ARG A 2 12.69 -39.96 2.92
C ARG A 2 12.00 -38.59 2.95
N ARG A 3 12.25 -37.83 4.04
CA ARG A 3 11.83 -36.43 4.11
C ARG A 3 12.71 -35.63 3.15
N VAL A 4 12.10 -35.09 2.12
CA VAL A 4 12.74 -34.08 1.27
C VAL A 4 12.63 -32.77 2.05
N VAL A 5 13.74 -32.29 2.56
CA VAL A 5 13.85 -30.93 3.07
C VAL A 5 14.02 -30.04 1.85
N VAL A 6 12.96 -29.38 1.43
CA VAL A 6 13.04 -28.28 0.46
C VAL A 6 13.65 -27.11 1.19
N ALA A 7 14.91 -26.83 0.93
CA ALA A 7 15.53 -25.58 1.32
C ALA A 7 14.83 -24.47 0.51
N ILE A 8 13.98 -23.71 1.16
CA ILE A 8 13.47 -22.44 0.66
C ILE A 8 14.67 -21.50 0.65
N GLY A 9 15.27 -21.33 -0.53
CA GLY A 9 16.27 -20.31 -0.75
C GLY A 9 15.59 -18.95 -0.55
N CYS A 10 15.79 -18.31 0.59
CA CYS A 10 15.59 -16.88 0.72
C CYS A 10 16.40 -16.22 -0.38
N LEU A 11 15.75 -15.67 -1.40
CA LEU A 11 16.33 -14.61 -2.20
C LEU A 11 16.34 -13.34 -1.34
N LEU A 12 17.22 -13.36 -0.34
CA LEU A 12 17.78 -12.17 0.19
C LEU A 12 18.58 -11.57 -0.97
N ALA A 13 18.05 -10.56 -1.63
CA ALA A 13 18.87 -9.57 -2.27
C ALA A 13 19.64 -8.89 -1.11
N ALA A 14 20.60 -9.60 -0.57
CA ALA A 14 21.55 -9.05 0.38
C ALA A 14 22.31 -8.00 -0.41
N CYS A 15 21.92 -6.75 -0.28
CA CYS A 15 22.77 -5.63 -0.54
C CYS A 15 23.99 -5.82 0.39
N THR A 16 25.12 -6.15 -0.21
CA THR A 16 26.38 -6.22 0.53
C THR A 16 26.67 -4.80 1.00
N ALA A 17 26.55 -4.56 2.29
CA ALA A 17 26.94 -3.30 2.91
C ALA A 17 28.41 -3.04 2.62
N GLU A 18 28.70 -1.94 1.92
CA GLU A 18 30.06 -1.41 1.90
C GLU A 18 30.36 -0.76 3.25
N PRO A 19 31.48 -1.09 3.91
CA PRO A 19 31.84 -0.47 5.19
C PRO A 19 32.37 0.94 4.94
N GLY A 20 31.71 1.96 5.47
CA GLY A 20 32.33 3.26 5.66
C GLY A 20 31.57 4.50 5.20
N ARG A 21 30.30 4.64 5.50
CA ARG A 21 29.61 5.92 5.31
C ARG A 21 29.21 6.47 6.69
N GLU A 22 29.73 7.63 7.06
CA GLU A 22 29.28 8.38 8.24
C GLU A 22 27.88 8.97 7.98
N PRO A 23 26.99 9.04 9.00
CA PRO A 23 25.65 9.60 8.83
C PRO A 23 25.71 11.10 8.48
N ALA A 24 25.04 11.48 7.42
CA ALA A 24 24.87 12.88 7.02
C ALA A 24 23.90 13.59 7.98
N THR A 25 24.26 14.81 8.38
CA THR A 25 23.43 15.66 9.25
C THR A 25 22.21 16.18 8.50
N SER A 26 21.02 15.98 9.08
CA SER A 26 19.74 16.50 8.60
C SER A 26 19.70 18.02 8.57
N PHE A 27 19.28 18.61 7.46
CA PHE A 27 19.01 20.04 7.31
C PHE A 27 17.59 20.27 6.78
N LEU A 28 16.69 20.71 7.66
CA LEU A 28 15.46 21.40 7.26
C LEU A 28 15.55 22.85 7.75
N PRO A 29 15.34 23.88 6.90
CA PRO A 29 15.21 25.27 7.34
C PRO A 29 13.83 25.49 7.98
N PRO A 30 13.71 26.38 8.97
CA PRO A 30 12.44 26.68 9.63
C PRO A 30 11.49 27.45 8.69
N MET A 31 10.27 26.96 8.54
CA MET A 31 9.18 27.68 7.87
C MET A 31 8.72 28.87 8.72
N THR A 32 8.86 30.07 8.18
CA THR A 32 8.30 31.31 8.73
C THR A 32 6.88 31.52 8.19
N THR A 33 5.88 31.42 9.05
CA THR A 33 4.50 31.78 8.75
C THR A 33 4.30 33.30 8.80
N ALA A 34 3.91 33.91 7.71
CA ALA A 34 3.43 35.29 7.66
C ALA A 34 1.90 35.30 7.81
N ALA A 35 1.42 35.84 8.93
CA ALA A 35 0.00 36.05 9.18
C ALA A 35 -0.52 37.28 8.45
N THR A 36 -1.49 37.11 7.55
CA THR A 36 -2.23 38.21 6.90
C THR A 36 -3.59 38.34 7.58
N THR A 37 -3.83 39.46 8.24
CA THR A 37 -5.11 39.82 8.88
C THR A 37 -6.08 40.40 7.84
N LEU A 38 -7.30 39.85 7.75
CA LEU A 38 -8.43 40.45 7.02
C LEU A 38 -9.46 41.06 8.00
N PRO A 39 -10.16 42.15 7.62
CA PRO A 39 -11.03 42.91 8.51
C PRO A 39 -12.42 42.25 8.68
N GLY A 40 -12.96 42.41 9.90
CA GLY A 40 -14.17 41.75 10.35
C GLY A 40 -15.48 42.25 9.72
N THR A 41 -16.40 41.31 9.56
CA THR A 41 -17.81 41.54 9.29
C THR A 41 -18.64 41.19 10.53
N THR A 42 -19.44 42.15 10.96
CA THR A 42 -20.39 42.00 12.10
C THR A 42 -21.57 41.10 11.70
N SER A 43 -21.78 40.03 12.48
CA SER A 43 -22.96 39.16 12.35
C SER A 43 -23.85 39.30 13.57
N THR A 44 -25.14 39.49 13.29
CA THR A 44 -26.23 39.59 14.25
C THR A 44 -26.63 38.20 14.76
N THR A 45 -26.60 38.01 16.08
CA THR A 45 -26.98 36.78 16.78
C THR A 45 -28.48 36.63 16.95
N VAL A 46 -29.00 35.45 16.50
CA VAL A 46 -30.31 34.91 16.87
C VAL A 46 -30.07 33.80 17.91
N PRO A 47 -30.78 33.75 19.06
CA PRO A 47 -30.53 32.74 20.08
C PRO A 47 -31.04 31.36 19.63
N PRO A 48 -30.27 30.26 19.88
CA PRO A 48 -30.72 28.91 19.55
C PRO A 48 -31.63 28.33 20.64
N THR A 49 -32.71 27.71 20.22
CA THR A 49 -33.58 26.87 21.05
C THR A 49 -32.84 25.58 21.39
N SER A 50 -32.54 25.39 22.67
CA SER A 50 -31.88 24.17 23.17
C SER A 50 -32.84 23.00 23.15
N THR A 51 -32.63 22.09 22.21
CA THR A 51 -33.15 20.70 22.27
C THR A 51 -32.06 19.84 22.90
N THR A 52 -32.21 19.49 24.15
CA THR A 52 -31.29 18.54 24.83
C THR A 52 -31.60 17.13 24.34
N THR A 53 -30.87 16.65 23.34
CA THR A 53 -30.82 15.22 23.04
C THR A 53 -29.81 14.59 23.99
N ALA A 54 -30.29 13.68 24.84
CA ALA A 54 -29.43 12.91 25.73
C ALA A 54 -28.50 12.03 24.84
N ALA A 55 -27.25 12.42 24.77
CA ALA A 55 -26.22 11.56 24.18
C ALA A 55 -26.00 10.38 25.14
N THR A 56 -26.30 9.20 24.70
CA THR A 56 -25.85 7.95 25.33
C THR A 56 -24.33 7.99 25.32
N ALA A 57 -23.71 8.12 26.49
CA ALA A 57 -22.26 8.05 26.60
C ALA A 57 -21.84 6.62 26.27
N THR A 58 -21.41 6.40 25.03
CA THR A 58 -20.64 5.21 24.68
C THR A 58 -19.29 5.40 25.38
N SER A 59 -18.95 4.52 26.32
CA SER A 59 -17.63 4.49 26.94
C SER A 59 -16.63 4.18 25.83
N THR A 60 -15.95 5.20 25.31
CA THR A 60 -14.85 5.01 24.35
C THR A 60 -13.64 4.56 25.16
N ILE A 61 -13.17 3.33 24.89
CA ILE A 61 -11.84 2.87 25.32
C ILE A 61 -10.84 3.88 24.76
N ALA A 62 -9.84 4.29 25.54
CA ALA A 62 -8.79 5.17 25.03
C ALA A 62 -7.87 4.37 24.07
N LEU A 63 -7.21 5.06 23.15
CA LEU A 63 -6.25 4.42 22.22
C LEU A 63 -5.16 3.65 22.99
N ASP A 64 -4.69 4.19 24.10
CA ASP A 64 -3.66 3.55 24.96
C ASP A 64 -4.15 2.26 25.66
N ASP A 65 -5.45 2.08 25.81
CA ASP A 65 -6.09 0.89 26.38
C ASP A 65 -6.56 -0.09 25.29
N THR A 66 -6.37 0.25 24.02
CA THR A 66 -6.77 -0.61 22.90
C THR A 66 -5.81 -1.80 22.79
N VAL A 67 -6.36 -2.99 22.74
CA VAL A 67 -5.62 -4.25 22.53
C VAL A 67 -6.03 -4.84 21.19
N LEU A 68 -5.05 -5.29 20.41
CA LEU A 68 -5.25 -5.93 19.12
C LEU A 68 -4.87 -7.42 19.18
N ALA A 69 -5.49 -8.20 18.34
CA ALA A 69 -5.13 -9.60 18.10
C ALA A 69 -5.26 -9.95 16.61
N TYR A 70 -4.49 -10.95 16.16
CA TYR A 70 -4.72 -11.61 14.89
C TYR A 70 -5.69 -12.78 15.06
N GLN A 71 -6.71 -12.79 14.21
CA GLN A 71 -7.61 -13.93 14.04
C GLN A 71 -7.30 -14.60 12.71
N PRO A 72 -6.77 -15.86 12.70
CA PRO A 72 -6.56 -16.61 11.47
C PRO A 72 -7.89 -16.83 10.74
N VAL A 73 -7.91 -16.58 9.42
CA VAL A 73 -9.07 -16.77 8.54
C VAL A 73 -8.84 -17.95 7.61
N ALA A 74 -7.68 -18.01 6.96
CA ALA A 74 -7.34 -19.10 6.07
C ALA A 74 -5.82 -19.29 5.96
N ASP A 75 -5.40 -20.54 5.77
CA ASP A 75 -4.08 -20.89 5.25
C ASP A 75 -4.15 -20.82 3.72
N LEU A 76 -3.36 -19.97 3.11
CA LEU A 76 -3.25 -19.75 1.67
C LEU A 76 -1.77 -19.67 1.28
N ASP A 77 -1.44 -20.15 0.09
CA ASP A 77 -0.09 -20.05 -0.43
C ASP A 77 0.15 -18.62 -0.94
N PHE A 78 0.94 -17.88 -0.21
CA PHE A 78 1.35 -16.50 -0.49
C PHE A 78 0.19 -15.55 -0.86
N PRO A 79 -0.82 -15.33 0.01
CA PRO A 79 -1.82 -14.29 -0.23
C PRO A 79 -1.15 -12.91 -0.20
N VAL A 80 -1.53 -12.03 -1.14
CA VAL A 80 -0.86 -10.74 -1.37
C VAL A 80 -1.76 -9.56 -1.03
N GLN A 81 -3.06 -9.68 -1.27
CA GLN A 81 -4.03 -8.62 -1.02
C GLN A 81 -5.43 -9.20 -0.79
N LEU A 82 -6.21 -8.52 0.06
CA LEU A 82 -7.65 -8.69 0.15
C LEU A 82 -8.34 -7.39 -0.25
N THR A 83 -9.43 -7.49 -1.00
CA THR A 83 -10.28 -6.35 -1.35
C THR A 83 -11.75 -6.73 -1.33
N ALA A 84 -12.61 -5.76 -1.06
CA ALA A 84 -14.06 -5.92 -1.06
C ALA A 84 -14.76 -4.69 -1.63
N ARG A 85 -16.04 -4.84 -1.99
CA ARG A 85 -16.92 -3.71 -2.26
C ARG A 85 -17.45 -3.17 -0.94
N PRO A 86 -17.56 -1.85 -0.77
CA PRO A 86 -18.17 -1.29 0.42
C PRO A 86 -19.56 -1.88 0.67
N GLY A 87 -19.77 -2.40 1.88
CA GLY A 87 -21.05 -3.01 2.30
C GLY A 87 -21.31 -4.45 1.81
N ASP A 88 -20.45 -5.03 0.95
CA ASP A 88 -20.54 -6.44 0.57
C ASP A 88 -19.87 -7.30 1.67
N PRO A 89 -20.52 -8.34 2.19
CA PRO A 89 -19.92 -9.25 3.16
C PRO A 89 -18.79 -10.12 2.57
N ARG A 90 -18.70 -10.19 1.22
CA ARG A 90 -17.71 -10.98 0.50
C ARG A 90 -16.49 -10.14 0.16
N SER A 91 -15.33 -10.78 0.17
CA SER A 91 -14.06 -10.20 -0.23
C SER A 91 -13.36 -11.09 -1.25
N TYR A 92 -12.45 -10.53 -2.02
CA TYR A 92 -11.59 -11.27 -2.92
C TYR A 92 -10.16 -11.23 -2.38
N VAL A 93 -9.53 -12.40 -2.34
CA VAL A 93 -8.13 -12.58 -1.93
C VAL A 93 -7.36 -13.06 -3.15
N ILE A 94 -6.21 -12.46 -3.41
CA ILE A 94 -5.31 -12.93 -4.46
C ILE A 94 -4.13 -13.66 -3.84
N THR A 95 -3.67 -14.72 -4.51
CA THR A 95 -2.40 -15.39 -4.21
C THR A 95 -1.38 -15.11 -5.31
N LYS A 96 -0.13 -14.99 -4.92
CA LYS A 96 0.98 -14.53 -5.77
C LYS A 96 1.14 -15.34 -7.05
N ASP A 97 0.78 -16.62 -7.00
CA ASP A 97 0.86 -17.57 -8.10
C ASP A 97 -0.15 -17.33 -9.24
N GLY A 98 -1.09 -16.39 -9.09
CA GLY A 98 -2.06 -16.05 -10.15
C GLY A 98 -3.48 -16.52 -9.90
N ARG A 99 -3.90 -16.71 -8.64
CA ARG A 99 -5.29 -17.08 -8.32
C ARG A 99 -6.03 -15.99 -7.57
N VAL A 100 -7.32 -15.88 -7.86
CA VAL A 100 -8.28 -15.05 -7.14
C VAL A 100 -9.25 -15.96 -6.39
N TRP A 101 -9.42 -15.74 -5.10
CA TRP A 101 -10.28 -16.52 -4.22
C TRP A 101 -11.41 -15.68 -3.66
N LEU A 102 -12.58 -16.27 -3.42
CA LEU A 102 -13.68 -15.63 -2.72
C LEU A 102 -13.58 -15.96 -1.23
N GLN A 103 -13.57 -14.92 -0.40
CA GLN A 103 -13.70 -15.03 1.06
C GLN A 103 -15.12 -14.59 1.43
N ASP A 104 -15.83 -15.42 2.19
CA ASP A 104 -17.19 -15.16 2.71
C ASP A 104 -17.24 -15.55 4.19
N GLY A 105 -17.47 -14.56 5.04
CA GLY A 105 -17.39 -14.72 6.48
C GLY A 105 -16.00 -15.20 6.94
N ALA A 106 -15.94 -16.36 7.58
CA ALA A 106 -14.71 -16.96 8.12
C ALA A 106 -14.08 -18.02 7.19
N SER A 107 -14.50 -18.11 5.94
CA SER A 107 -14.03 -19.15 5.01
C SER A 107 -13.62 -18.59 3.66
N VAL A 108 -12.67 -19.26 3.02
CA VAL A 108 -12.25 -19.01 1.64
C VAL A 108 -12.76 -20.15 0.76
N SER A 109 -13.18 -19.85 -0.47
CA SER A 109 -13.74 -20.82 -1.43
C SER A 109 -12.76 -21.97 -1.68
N GLY A 110 -13.31 -23.17 -1.89
CA GLY A 110 -12.51 -24.37 -2.20
C GLY A 110 -12.00 -24.42 -3.64
N GLN A 111 -12.46 -23.51 -4.49
CA GLN A 111 -12.00 -23.33 -5.88
C GLN A 111 -11.75 -21.82 -6.12
N PRO A 112 -10.75 -21.47 -6.92
CA PRO A 112 -10.51 -20.06 -7.26
C PRO A 112 -11.66 -19.51 -8.14
N VAL A 113 -11.96 -18.23 -7.95
CA VAL A 113 -12.86 -17.43 -8.81
C VAL A 113 -12.26 -17.27 -10.20
N LEU A 114 -10.93 -17.08 -10.24
CA LEU A 114 -10.13 -17.00 -11.46
C LEU A 114 -8.79 -17.68 -11.21
N ASP A 115 -8.31 -18.46 -12.21
CA ASP A 115 -6.97 -19.04 -12.23
C ASP A 115 -6.26 -18.63 -13.54
N ILE A 116 -5.23 -17.78 -13.39
CA ILE A 116 -4.34 -17.32 -14.47
C ILE A 116 -2.88 -17.76 -14.23
N THR A 117 -2.66 -18.81 -13.46
CA THR A 117 -1.31 -19.32 -13.13
C THR A 117 -0.47 -19.63 -14.39
N GLY A 118 -1.12 -19.96 -15.51
CA GLY A 118 -0.45 -20.17 -16.80
C GLY A 118 0.13 -18.91 -17.44
N GLN A 119 -0.30 -17.73 -16.99
CA GLN A 119 0.11 -16.42 -17.52
C GLN A 119 1.07 -15.68 -16.59
N VAL A 120 1.09 -16.05 -15.30
CA VAL A 120 1.81 -15.34 -14.25
C VAL A 120 3.17 -15.96 -13.99
N ARG A 121 4.20 -15.14 -14.00
CA ARG A 121 5.54 -15.49 -13.52
C ARG A 121 5.62 -15.25 -12.02
N ASP A 122 5.59 -16.32 -11.23
CA ASP A 122 5.79 -16.27 -9.78
C ASP A 122 7.26 -16.50 -9.42
N SER A 123 8.03 -15.42 -9.25
CA SER A 123 9.46 -15.48 -8.93
C SER A 123 9.96 -14.19 -8.26
N GLY A 124 10.52 -14.30 -7.08
CA GLY A 124 10.97 -13.11 -6.33
C GLY A 124 9.83 -12.16 -6.01
N GLU A 125 9.90 -10.90 -6.47
CA GLU A 125 8.81 -9.93 -6.34
C GLU A 125 7.71 -10.11 -7.38
N GLN A 126 8.00 -10.78 -8.49
CA GLN A 126 7.06 -11.03 -9.59
C GLN A 126 5.95 -11.98 -9.19
N GLY A 127 4.74 -11.77 -9.69
CA GLY A 127 3.55 -12.56 -9.40
C GLY A 127 2.27 -11.85 -9.78
N LEU A 128 1.13 -12.34 -9.28
CA LEU A 128 -0.11 -11.58 -9.21
C LEU A 128 -0.03 -10.66 -7.98
N LEU A 129 0.05 -9.34 -8.22
CA LEU A 129 0.46 -8.36 -7.22
C LEU A 129 -0.69 -7.52 -6.67
N SER A 130 -1.75 -7.30 -7.46
CA SER A 130 -2.90 -6.53 -6.98
C SER A 130 -4.19 -6.87 -7.71
N ILE A 131 -5.31 -6.58 -7.02
CA ILE A 131 -6.67 -6.63 -7.53
C ILE A 131 -7.40 -5.34 -7.16
N ALA A 132 -8.16 -4.79 -8.11
CA ALA A 132 -9.10 -3.69 -7.86
C ALA A 132 -10.47 -4.02 -8.44
N LEU A 133 -11.54 -3.76 -7.67
CA LEU A 133 -12.92 -3.95 -8.11
C LEU A 133 -13.45 -2.65 -8.72
N HIS A 134 -14.13 -2.73 -9.87
CA HIS A 134 -14.69 -1.54 -10.50
C HIS A 134 -15.75 -0.88 -9.59
N PRO A 135 -15.67 0.43 -9.30
CA PRO A 135 -16.56 1.06 -8.31
C PRO A 135 -18.03 1.18 -8.76
N GLY A 136 -18.27 1.21 -10.07
CA GLY A 136 -19.62 1.39 -10.65
C GLY A 136 -20.17 0.18 -11.42
N ASP A 137 -19.37 -0.90 -11.58
CA ASP A 137 -19.79 -2.12 -12.28
C ASP A 137 -19.34 -3.35 -11.49
N GLU A 138 -20.30 -4.05 -10.88
CA GLU A 138 -20.00 -5.19 -10.02
C GLU A 138 -19.41 -6.38 -10.76
N SER A 139 -19.55 -6.45 -12.07
CA SER A 139 -19.02 -7.54 -12.88
C SER A 139 -17.55 -7.35 -13.26
N ARG A 140 -16.99 -6.15 -13.15
CA ARG A 140 -15.63 -5.84 -13.61
C ARG A 140 -14.64 -5.77 -12.46
N PHE A 141 -13.44 -6.33 -12.69
CA PHE A 141 -12.29 -6.20 -11.80
C PHE A 141 -10.99 -6.19 -12.61
N TYR A 142 -9.94 -5.70 -11.98
CA TYR A 142 -8.64 -5.47 -12.60
C TYR A 142 -7.56 -6.18 -11.83
N LEU A 143 -6.61 -6.76 -12.54
CA LEU A 143 -5.45 -7.42 -11.98
C LEU A 143 -4.17 -6.76 -12.49
N HIS A 144 -3.20 -6.59 -11.60
CA HIS A 144 -1.82 -6.31 -11.94
C HIS A 144 -0.99 -7.56 -11.68
N TYR A 145 -0.27 -8.01 -12.69
CA TYR A 145 0.58 -9.19 -12.59
C TYR A 145 1.83 -9.07 -13.46
N SER A 146 2.85 -9.89 -13.15
CA SER A 146 4.01 -10.09 -14.03
C SER A 146 3.72 -11.22 -14.98
N ASP A 147 3.84 -10.99 -16.29
CA ASP A 147 3.66 -12.03 -17.31
C ASP A 147 4.84 -13.03 -17.33
N ASN A 148 4.77 -14.04 -18.19
CA ASN A 148 5.81 -15.07 -18.30
C ASN A 148 7.19 -14.53 -18.74
N ASN A 149 7.27 -13.32 -19.33
CA ASN A 149 8.53 -12.64 -19.64
C ASN A 149 9.06 -11.88 -18.41
N GLY A 150 8.19 -11.61 -17.46
CA GLY A 150 8.45 -10.79 -16.27
C GLY A 150 8.00 -9.34 -16.41
N ASP A 151 7.29 -9.03 -17.49
CA ASP A 151 6.78 -7.69 -17.76
C ASP A 151 5.51 -7.41 -16.98
N THR A 152 5.31 -6.15 -16.61
CA THR A 152 4.08 -5.70 -15.95
C THR A 152 2.90 -5.76 -16.90
N VAL A 153 1.80 -6.36 -16.46
CA VAL A 153 0.51 -6.35 -17.15
C VAL A 153 -0.59 -5.88 -16.20
N VAL A 154 -1.45 -4.98 -16.69
CA VAL A 154 -2.73 -4.65 -16.07
C VAL A 154 -3.84 -5.10 -17.00
N SER A 155 -4.71 -5.98 -16.52
CA SER A 155 -5.83 -6.52 -17.29
C SER A 155 -7.15 -6.38 -16.55
N GLU A 156 -8.22 -6.13 -17.31
CA GLU A 156 -9.60 -6.24 -16.87
C GLU A 156 -10.12 -7.66 -17.10
N PHE A 157 -10.92 -8.15 -16.16
CA PHE A 157 -11.67 -9.40 -16.25
C PHE A 157 -13.13 -9.20 -15.86
N VAL A 158 -13.99 -10.13 -16.28
CA VAL A 158 -15.44 -10.08 -15.99
C VAL A 158 -15.87 -11.26 -15.11
N LEU A 159 -16.54 -10.93 -14.01
CA LEU A 159 -17.25 -11.91 -13.17
C LEU A 159 -18.55 -12.34 -13.87
N THR A 160 -18.76 -13.64 -14.02
CA THR A 160 -20.04 -14.23 -14.48
C THR A 160 -20.98 -14.49 -13.30
N SER A 161 -20.42 -14.65 -12.11
CA SER A 161 -21.09 -14.69 -10.80
C SER A 161 -20.07 -14.24 -9.75
N PRO A 162 -20.48 -13.98 -8.49
CA PRO A 162 -19.54 -13.56 -7.46
C PRO A 162 -18.40 -14.55 -7.20
N ASP A 163 -18.61 -15.81 -7.49
CA ASP A 163 -17.67 -16.92 -7.26
C ASP A 163 -17.01 -17.45 -8.54
N GLN A 164 -17.26 -16.80 -9.69
CA GLN A 164 -16.70 -17.23 -10.97
C GLN A 164 -16.43 -16.05 -11.91
N ALA A 165 -15.23 -15.99 -12.47
CA ALA A 165 -14.88 -15.10 -13.58
C ALA A 165 -14.74 -15.88 -14.90
N ASP A 166 -14.85 -15.17 -16.01
CA ASP A 166 -14.54 -15.70 -17.35
C ASP A 166 -13.07 -15.41 -17.70
N PRO A 167 -12.20 -16.42 -17.73
CA PRO A 167 -10.79 -16.20 -18.10
C PRO A 167 -10.60 -15.67 -19.54
N SER A 168 -11.58 -15.94 -20.43
CA SER A 168 -11.54 -15.47 -21.82
C SER A 168 -11.97 -14.02 -22.00
N SER A 169 -12.47 -13.39 -20.93
CA SER A 169 -12.88 -11.98 -20.92
C SER A 169 -11.71 -11.01 -20.78
N GLU A 170 -10.49 -11.50 -20.64
CA GLU A 170 -9.32 -10.66 -20.43
C GLU A 170 -9.20 -9.56 -21.49
N ARG A 171 -9.08 -8.33 -21.00
CA ARG A 171 -8.75 -7.13 -21.77
C ARG A 171 -7.51 -6.48 -21.18
N VAL A 172 -6.37 -6.62 -21.87
CA VAL A 172 -5.12 -5.96 -21.46
C VAL A 172 -5.29 -4.44 -21.61
N LEU A 173 -5.04 -3.69 -20.54
CA LEU A 173 -5.10 -2.24 -20.49
C LEU A 173 -3.72 -1.61 -20.57
N LEU A 174 -2.72 -2.25 -19.99
CA LEU A 174 -1.34 -1.78 -19.94
C LEU A 174 -0.39 -2.96 -19.99
N GLN A 175 0.69 -2.79 -20.74
CA GLN A 175 1.88 -3.65 -20.66
C GLN A 175 3.12 -2.76 -20.63
N VAL A 176 4.04 -3.01 -19.69
CA VAL A 176 5.29 -2.27 -19.50
C VAL A 176 6.43 -3.27 -19.36
N ASP A 177 7.44 -3.12 -20.23
CA ASP A 177 8.67 -3.91 -20.16
C ASP A 177 9.37 -3.65 -18.82
N GLN A 178 9.76 -4.71 -18.10
CA GLN A 178 10.48 -4.63 -16.84
C GLN A 178 11.96 -4.97 -17.04
N PRO A 179 12.87 -4.01 -16.78
CA PRO A 179 14.31 -4.23 -17.00
C PRO A 179 14.92 -5.28 -16.07
N ALA A 180 14.32 -5.50 -14.89
CA ALA A 180 14.76 -6.50 -13.93
C ALA A 180 13.57 -7.19 -13.25
N GLY A 181 13.84 -8.28 -12.50
CA GLY A 181 12.81 -9.08 -11.84
C GLY A 181 12.43 -8.59 -10.45
N ASN A 182 12.85 -7.39 -10.05
CA ASN A 182 12.52 -6.73 -8.78
C ASN A 182 12.08 -5.29 -9.02
N HIS A 183 11.56 -4.64 -7.97
CA HIS A 183 10.90 -3.33 -8.00
C HIS A 183 9.69 -3.33 -8.96
N ASN A 184 8.88 -4.38 -8.86
CA ASN A 184 7.70 -4.50 -9.70
C ASN A 184 6.54 -3.63 -9.20
N GLY A 185 6.66 -3.02 -8.01
CA GLY A 185 5.60 -2.24 -7.39
C GLY A 185 4.38 -3.11 -7.08
N GLY A 186 3.18 -2.60 -7.33
CA GLY A 186 2.10 -3.54 -7.38
C GLY A 186 0.69 -3.10 -7.09
N MET A 187 0.44 -2.08 -6.33
CA MET A 187 -0.93 -1.72 -5.94
C MET A 187 -1.74 -1.16 -7.10
N LEU A 188 -3.00 -1.58 -7.17
CA LEU A 188 -4.08 -0.98 -7.96
C LEU A 188 -5.14 -0.42 -7.02
N GLN A 189 -5.57 0.81 -7.24
CA GLN A 189 -6.72 1.38 -6.54
C GLN A 189 -7.41 2.44 -7.40
N PHE A 190 -8.75 2.50 -7.35
CA PHE A 190 -9.49 3.55 -8.01
C PHE A 190 -9.38 4.87 -7.26
N MET A 191 -9.15 5.93 -8.00
CA MET A 191 -9.26 7.30 -7.49
C MET A 191 -10.74 7.74 -7.45
N PRO A 192 -11.08 8.75 -6.63
CA PRO A 192 -12.45 9.29 -6.56
C PRO A 192 -12.99 9.80 -7.91
N ASN A 193 -12.13 10.18 -8.85
CA ASN A 193 -12.51 10.62 -10.20
C ASN A 193 -12.77 9.46 -11.18
N GLY A 194 -12.63 8.18 -10.72
CA GLY A 194 -12.88 6.98 -11.52
C GLY A 194 -11.66 6.45 -12.29
N ALA A 195 -10.53 7.14 -12.28
CA ALA A 195 -9.30 6.59 -12.89
C ALA A 195 -8.69 5.51 -12.01
N LEU A 196 -8.10 4.48 -12.63
CA LEU A 196 -7.36 3.43 -11.94
C LEU A 196 -5.90 3.87 -11.77
N LEU A 197 -5.41 3.89 -10.53
CA LEU A 197 -4.02 4.21 -10.21
C LEU A 197 -3.22 2.93 -10.00
N LEU A 198 -1.98 2.90 -10.54
CA LEU A 198 -1.04 1.80 -10.44
C LEU A 198 0.30 2.31 -9.91
N GLY A 199 0.92 1.61 -8.95
CA GLY A 199 2.29 1.84 -8.51
C GLY A 199 3.28 1.01 -9.32
N LEU A 200 4.31 1.63 -9.90
CA LEU A 200 5.41 0.98 -10.61
C LEU A 200 6.75 1.39 -10.01
N GLY A 201 7.60 0.40 -9.74
CA GLY A 201 8.97 0.65 -9.32
C GLY A 201 9.86 1.20 -10.43
N ASP A 202 11.10 1.55 -10.09
CA ASP A 202 12.11 2.16 -10.99
C ASP A 202 12.69 1.18 -12.03
N GLY A 203 12.16 -0.04 -12.09
CA GLY A 203 12.60 -1.09 -13.01
C GLY A 203 13.67 -2.00 -12.43
N GLY A 204 14.05 -1.81 -11.15
CA GLY A 204 14.87 -2.75 -10.39
C GLY A 204 16.36 -2.47 -10.35
N GLY A 205 17.05 -3.38 -9.70
CA GLY A 205 18.48 -3.23 -9.42
C GLY A 205 18.77 -2.30 -8.26
N GLY A 206 19.89 -1.60 -8.26
CA GLY A 206 20.32 -0.70 -7.19
C GLY A 206 20.62 0.70 -7.69
N GLY A 207 20.25 1.71 -6.89
CA GLY A 207 20.61 3.11 -7.13
C GLY A 207 20.02 3.71 -8.40
N ASP A 208 18.82 3.27 -8.81
CA ASP A 208 18.15 3.70 -10.05
C ASP A 208 19.05 3.54 -11.29
N GLN A 209 19.64 2.36 -11.43
CA GLN A 209 20.62 2.10 -12.50
C GLN A 209 20.04 2.28 -13.93
N PHE A 210 18.72 2.28 -14.08
CA PHE A 210 18.03 2.50 -15.35
C PHE A 210 17.61 3.95 -15.57
N GLY A 211 17.76 4.82 -14.55
CA GLY A 211 17.48 6.24 -14.62
C GLY A 211 16.00 6.60 -14.72
N ASN A 212 15.12 5.78 -14.13
CA ASN A 212 13.68 5.95 -14.23
C ASN A 212 13.10 6.85 -13.13
N GLY A 213 13.70 6.89 -11.93
CA GLY A 213 13.15 7.59 -10.77
C GLY A 213 12.91 9.09 -11.01
N GLN A 214 13.74 9.76 -11.79
CA GLN A 214 13.59 11.18 -12.13
C GLN A 214 13.32 11.43 -13.63
N ASN A 215 12.84 10.41 -14.35
CA ASN A 215 12.56 10.52 -15.77
C ASN A 215 11.04 10.68 -16.03
N PRO A 216 10.55 11.87 -16.44
CA PRO A 216 9.13 12.07 -16.70
C PRO A 216 8.61 11.41 -18.00
N ASP A 217 9.50 10.87 -18.82
CA ASP A 217 9.17 10.25 -20.12
C ASP A 217 8.98 8.72 -20.00
N THR A 218 9.02 8.15 -18.78
CA THR A 218 8.75 6.74 -18.48
C THR A 218 7.56 6.59 -17.55
N LEU A 219 6.97 5.40 -17.50
CA LEU A 219 5.94 5.04 -16.51
C LEU A 219 6.56 4.40 -15.26
N LEU A 220 7.84 4.00 -15.32
CA LEU A 220 8.56 3.38 -14.20
C LEU A 220 8.99 4.43 -13.15
N GLY A 221 9.11 4.00 -11.91
CA GLY A 221 9.53 4.87 -10.80
C GLY A 221 8.46 5.84 -10.34
N GLY A 222 7.19 5.45 -10.40
CA GLY A 222 6.10 6.35 -10.05
C GLY A 222 4.73 5.72 -9.92
N LEU A 223 3.71 6.57 -9.90
CA LEU A 223 2.31 6.20 -9.97
C LEU A 223 1.78 6.52 -11.37
N VAL A 224 1.03 5.59 -11.95
CA VAL A 224 0.46 5.67 -13.31
C VAL A 224 -1.06 5.67 -13.22
N SER A 225 -1.70 6.60 -13.91
CA SER A 225 -3.16 6.71 -14.02
C SER A 225 -3.65 6.13 -15.35
N LEU A 226 -4.71 5.32 -15.30
CA LEU A 226 -5.35 4.67 -16.43
C LEU A 226 -6.83 5.05 -16.51
N ASP A 227 -7.33 5.36 -17.71
CA ASP A 227 -8.76 5.43 -18.00
C ASP A 227 -9.26 4.03 -18.38
N VAL A 228 -10.11 3.43 -17.54
CA VAL A 228 -10.63 2.06 -17.79
C VAL A 228 -11.89 2.04 -18.65
N GLU A 229 -12.55 3.20 -18.85
CA GLU A 229 -13.81 3.31 -19.62
C GLU A 229 -13.59 3.51 -21.11
N GLY A 230 -12.42 4.04 -21.50
CA GLY A 230 -12.10 4.34 -22.89
C GLY A 230 -10.83 3.66 -23.40
N ASP A 231 -10.01 4.44 -24.09
CA ASP A 231 -8.63 4.10 -24.39
C ASP A 231 -7.81 4.30 -23.10
N PRO A 232 -7.14 3.27 -22.60
CA PRO A 232 -6.46 3.35 -21.30
C PRO A 232 -5.49 4.51 -21.14
N ASN A 233 -4.85 4.95 -22.22
CA ASN A 233 -3.96 6.12 -22.32
C ASN A 233 -3.18 6.38 -21.02
N PRO A 234 -2.21 5.52 -20.66
CA PRO A 234 -1.50 5.60 -19.39
C PRO A 234 -0.75 6.93 -19.28
N THR A 235 -0.86 7.57 -18.11
CA THR A 235 -0.16 8.82 -17.82
C THR A 235 0.57 8.73 -16.50
N LEU A 236 1.80 9.27 -16.46
CA LEU A 236 2.54 9.39 -15.21
C LEU A 236 1.82 10.38 -14.29
N TYR A 237 1.29 9.87 -13.17
CA TYR A 237 0.57 10.67 -12.18
C TYR A 237 1.52 11.31 -11.17
N ALA A 238 2.53 10.56 -10.72
CA ALA A 238 3.59 11.00 -9.82
C ALA A 238 4.87 10.24 -10.11
N MET A 239 6.02 10.80 -9.76
CA MET A 239 7.36 10.24 -10.02
C MET A 239 8.24 10.28 -8.78
N GLY A 240 9.46 9.75 -8.88
CA GLY A 240 10.44 9.79 -7.81
C GLY A 240 10.20 8.74 -6.72
N LEU A 241 9.66 7.58 -7.10
CA LEU A 241 9.47 6.41 -6.25
C LEU A 241 10.42 5.30 -6.68
N ARG A 242 10.94 4.53 -5.71
CA ARG A 242 11.85 3.42 -5.97
C ARG A 242 11.10 2.11 -6.23
N ASN A 243 10.28 1.69 -5.28
CA ASN A 243 9.46 0.50 -5.36
C ASN A 243 8.21 0.68 -4.49
N PRO A 244 7.21 1.48 -4.94
CA PRO A 244 5.98 1.75 -4.20
C PRO A 244 5.14 0.46 -4.13
N TRP A 245 5.51 -0.41 -3.16
CA TRP A 245 4.90 -1.72 -3.01
C TRP A 245 3.41 -1.64 -2.76
N ARG A 246 3.00 -0.73 -1.86
CA ARG A 246 1.58 -0.42 -1.60
C ARG A 246 1.38 1.08 -1.47
N PHE A 247 0.22 1.51 -1.89
CA PHE A 247 -0.32 2.83 -1.55
C PHE A 247 -1.77 2.68 -1.11
N TRP A 248 -2.30 3.69 -0.45
CA TRP A 248 -3.69 3.73 -0.02
C TRP A 248 -4.28 5.11 -0.26
N ILE A 249 -5.42 5.16 -0.96
CA ILE A 249 -6.20 6.37 -1.14
C ILE A 249 -7.29 6.40 -0.09
N ASP A 250 -7.30 7.44 0.75
CA ASP A 250 -8.29 7.70 1.77
C ASP A 250 -8.87 9.10 1.54
N ASP A 251 -10.10 9.17 1.08
CA ASP A 251 -10.78 10.40 0.68
C ASP A 251 -9.93 11.27 -0.29
N THR A 252 -9.22 12.26 0.22
CA THR A 252 -8.43 13.23 -0.54
C THR A 252 -6.92 13.05 -0.39
N ALA A 253 -6.49 12.10 0.42
CA ALA A 253 -5.07 11.82 0.69
C ALA A 253 -4.62 10.50 0.04
N ILE A 254 -3.35 10.42 -0.34
CA ILE A 254 -2.69 9.20 -0.72
C ILE A 254 -1.51 8.93 0.21
N TYR A 255 -1.48 7.74 0.78
CA TYR A 255 -0.39 7.19 1.59
C TYR A 255 0.41 6.24 0.70
N ILE A 256 1.72 6.41 0.62
CA ILE A 256 2.59 5.59 -0.21
C ILE A 256 3.67 5.00 0.68
N ALA A 257 3.78 3.68 0.68
CA ALA A 257 4.89 2.97 1.28
C ALA A 257 5.87 2.59 0.17
N ASP A 258 7.02 3.23 0.17
CA ASP A 258 8.07 3.06 -0.84
C ASP A 258 9.27 2.35 -0.23
N VAL A 259 9.67 1.23 -0.86
CA VAL A 259 10.78 0.41 -0.37
C VAL A 259 12.11 1.08 -0.68
N GLY A 260 12.85 1.38 0.37
CA GLY A 260 14.16 2.01 0.29
C GLY A 260 15.27 1.11 -0.25
N GLN A 261 16.47 1.67 -0.43
CA GLN A 261 17.59 0.94 -1.03
C GLN A 261 18.40 0.16 0.02
N ASN A 262 18.90 0.84 1.02
CA ASN A 262 19.83 0.25 1.98
C ASN A 262 19.70 0.81 3.40
N ALA A 263 19.01 1.93 3.60
CA ALA A 263 19.06 2.66 4.84
C ALA A 263 17.67 2.97 5.42
N TYR A 264 16.71 3.37 4.62
CA TYR A 264 15.42 3.85 5.12
C TYR A 264 14.26 3.38 4.25
N GLU A 265 13.23 2.83 4.89
CA GLU A 265 11.91 2.63 4.33
C GLU A 265 11.08 3.90 4.52
N GLU A 266 10.14 4.20 3.61
CA GLU A 266 9.46 5.49 3.57
C GLU A 266 7.94 5.36 3.59
N ILE A 267 7.28 6.27 4.32
CA ILE A 267 5.85 6.54 4.19
C ILE A 267 5.68 8.00 3.80
N SER A 268 5.23 8.20 2.58
CA SER A 268 4.91 9.51 2.04
C SER A 268 3.40 9.73 2.01
N VAL A 269 2.95 10.95 2.31
CA VAL A 269 1.54 11.33 2.20
C VAL A 269 1.41 12.58 1.35
N SER A 270 0.48 12.59 0.42
CA SER A 270 0.08 13.77 -0.33
C SER A 270 -1.41 14.04 -0.19
N GLU A 271 -1.72 15.24 0.23
CA GLU A 271 -3.06 15.81 0.33
C GLU A 271 -3.03 17.24 -0.21
N PRO A 272 -3.91 17.64 -1.10
CA PRO A 272 -4.91 16.83 -1.79
C PRO A 272 -4.30 15.87 -2.84
N LEU A 273 -5.12 14.97 -3.37
CA LEU A 273 -4.78 14.09 -4.50
C LEU A 273 -4.62 14.91 -5.78
N GLU A 274 -3.38 15.32 -6.07
CA GLU A 274 -3.03 16.10 -7.26
C GLU A 274 -1.91 15.42 -8.04
N PRO A 275 -1.96 15.41 -9.38
CA PRO A 275 -0.88 14.88 -10.21
C PRO A 275 0.37 15.76 -10.15
N GLY A 276 1.50 15.20 -10.62
CA GLY A 276 2.77 15.92 -10.79
C GLY A 276 3.64 16.00 -9.53
N ARG A 277 3.35 15.22 -8.51
CA ARG A 277 4.21 15.10 -7.32
C ARG A 277 5.49 14.35 -7.67
N ASN A 278 6.60 14.75 -7.03
CA ASN A 278 7.90 14.07 -7.11
C ASN A 278 8.37 13.72 -5.69
N TYR A 279 8.52 12.42 -5.41
CA TYR A 279 8.86 11.89 -4.09
C TYR A 279 10.37 11.77 -3.85
N GLY A 280 11.20 12.11 -4.84
CA GLY A 280 12.62 12.39 -4.64
C GLY A 280 13.60 11.26 -4.93
N TRP A 281 13.18 10.01 -5.13
CA TRP A 281 14.11 8.95 -5.52
C TRP A 281 14.70 9.18 -6.93
N PRO A 282 16.01 8.98 -7.18
CA PRO A 282 17.10 8.60 -6.28
C PRO A 282 17.91 9.79 -5.72
N ILE A 283 17.34 10.99 -5.64
CA ILE A 283 18.02 12.14 -5.03
C ILE A 283 18.10 11.92 -3.52
N PHE A 284 16.99 11.43 -2.93
CA PHE A 284 16.85 11.08 -1.52
C PHE A 284 16.51 9.60 -1.34
N GLU A 285 16.87 9.07 -0.17
CA GLU A 285 16.34 7.86 0.47
C GLU A 285 15.89 8.28 1.88
N GLY A 286 14.60 8.22 2.17
CA GLY A 286 14.03 8.86 3.35
C GLY A 286 14.22 10.39 3.31
N LEU A 287 14.66 10.93 4.42
CA LEU A 287 15.02 12.34 4.57
C LEU A 287 16.51 12.61 4.26
N HIS A 288 17.22 11.65 3.68
CA HIS A 288 18.67 11.65 3.52
C HIS A 288 19.10 11.70 2.07
N CYS A 289 20.16 12.48 1.80
CA CYS A 289 20.73 12.52 0.44
C CYS A 289 21.27 11.14 0.05
N PHE A 290 20.79 10.59 -1.08
CA PHE A 290 21.24 9.31 -1.61
C PHE A 290 22.31 9.48 -2.70
N SER A 291 22.00 10.16 -3.79
CA SER A 291 22.91 10.22 -4.96
C SER A 291 24.16 11.06 -4.75
N SER A 292 24.11 12.10 -3.93
CA SER A 292 25.27 12.94 -3.63
C SER A 292 25.09 13.72 -2.33
N PRO A 293 26.18 14.02 -1.60
CA PRO A 293 26.12 14.90 -0.44
C PRO A 293 25.63 16.30 -0.86
N GLY A 294 24.74 16.91 -0.06
CA GLY A 294 24.22 18.27 -0.31
C GLY A 294 23.19 18.32 -1.44
N CYS A 295 22.36 17.30 -1.56
CA CYS A 295 21.22 17.27 -2.48
C CYS A 295 20.22 18.40 -2.19
N ASP A 296 19.46 18.82 -3.21
CA ASP A 296 18.43 19.84 -3.12
C ASP A 296 17.04 19.17 -3.13
N GLY A 297 16.27 19.40 -2.08
CA GLY A 297 14.90 18.93 -1.93
C GLY A 297 13.82 19.91 -2.42
N ALA A 298 14.19 20.99 -3.06
CA ALA A 298 13.21 21.98 -3.52
C ALA A 298 12.22 21.38 -4.52
N GLY A 299 10.92 21.45 -4.21
CA GLY A 299 9.84 20.90 -5.04
C GLY A 299 9.61 19.40 -4.90
N LEU A 300 10.34 18.72 -4.04
CA LEU A 300 10.14 17.31 -3.72
C LEU A 300 9.18 17.14 -2.52
N VAL A 301 8.47 16.01 -2.49
CA VAL A 301 7.63 15.62 -1.36
C VAL A 301 8.47 14.75 -0.44
N ALA A 302 8.75 15.24 0.76
CA ALA A 302 9.42 14.47 1.78
C ALA A 302 8.47 13.44 2.42
N PRO A 303 8.95 12.26 2.86
CA PRO A 303 8.16 11.32 3.63
C PRO A 303 7.76 11.91 4.98
N ILE A 304 6.57 11.55 5.47
CA ILE A 304 6.11 11.93 6.81
C ILE A 304 6.70 11.03 7.90
N HIS A 305 7.19 9.87 7.49
CA HIS A 305 7.80 8.88 8.39
C HIS A 305 8.82 8.04 7.62
N GLU A 306 9.91 7.73 8.27
CA GLU A 306 10.92 6.77 7.78
C GLU A 306 11.22 5.73 8.84
N VAL A 307 11.62 4.53 8.42
CA VAL A 307 12.06 3.44 9.30
C VAL A 307 13.44 3.00 8.86
N GLU A 308 14.42 3.08 9.77
CA GLU A 308 15.81 2.67 9.49
C GLU A 308 15.89 1.16 9.28
N HIS A 309 16.67 0.71 8.28
CA HIS A 309 16.94 -0.70 8.06
C HIS A 309 17.58 -1.34 9.29
N GLY A 310 17.06 -2.49 9.68
CA GLY A 310 17.47 -3.21 10.90
C GLY A 310 16.69 -2.83 12.16
N ASP A 311 15.93 -1.71 12.19
CA ASP A 311 14.99 -1.44 13.29
C ASP A 311 13.92 -2.52 13.30
N ALA A 312 13.80 -3.25 14.42
CA ALA A 312 12.90 -4.39 14.56
C ALA A 312 12.97 -5.41 13.39
N GLY A 313 14.13 -5.50 12.70
CA GLY A 313 14.33 -6.37 11.54
C GLY A 313 13.84 -5.80 10.21
N THR A 314 13.53 -4.51 10.13
CA THR A 314 13.09 -3.82 8.90
C THR A 314 14.05 -4.01 7.74
N CYS A 315 13.49 -4.32 6.56
CA CYS A 315 14.23 -4.43 5.30
C CYS A 315 13.41 -4.11 4.05
N SER A 316 12.07 -4.11 4.13
CA SER A 316 11.18 -3.88 3.00
C SER A 316 9.78 -3.58 3.50
N ILE A 317 9.42 -2.31 3.51
CA ILE A 317 8.07 -1.87 3.93
C ILE A 317 6.99 -2.44 3.02
N THR A 318 5.92 -2.98 3.59
CA THR A 318 4.82 -3.56 2.84
C THR A 318 3.60 -2.65 2.74
N GLY A 319 3.68 -1.47 3.34
CA GLY A 319 2.58 -0.51 3.30
C GLY A 319 1.34 -1.02 4.00
N GLY A 320 0.22 -0.51 3.66
CA GLY A 320 -0.95 -0.78 4.46
C GLY A 320 -2.23 -0.10 4.01
N VAL A 321 -3.04 0.19 5.00
CA VAL A 321 -4.38 0.72 4.83
C VAL A 321 -4.68 1.75 5.91
N VAL A 322 -5.55 2.71 5.62
CA VAL A 322 -6.18 3.55 6.65
C VAL A 322 -7.38 2.78 7.20
N TYR A 323 -7.42 2.58 8.51
CA TYR A 323 -8.52 1.89 9.16
C TYR A 323 -9.76 2.77 9.22
N ARG A 324 -10.90 2.21 8.76
CA ARG A 324 -12.23 2.85 8.75
C ARG A 324 -13.32 1.91 9.26
N GLY A 325 -12.94 0.80 9.88
CA GLY A 325 -13.86 -0.18 10.45
C GLY A 325 -14.55 0.34 11.72
N ALA A 326 -15.72 -0.22 12.00
CA ALA A 326 -16.51 0.15 13.18
C ALA A 326 -16.20 -0.70 14.42
N ALA A 327 -15.50 -1.84 14.25
CA ALA A 327 -15.23 -2.76 15.36
C ALA A 327 -14.21 -2.21 16.37
N ILE A 328 -13.29 -1.33 15.92
CA ILE A 328 -12.26 -0.72 16.77
C ILE A 328 -12.24 0.81 16.50
N PRO A 329 -13.27 1.56 16.95
CA PRO A 329 -13.45 2.97 16.57
C PRO A 329 -12.30 3.89 17.04
N GLN A 330 -11.47 3.45 17.99
CA GLN A 330 -10.28 4.18 18.44
C GLN A 330 -9.19 4.28 17.38
N LEU A 331 -9.24 3.40 16.37
CA LEU A 331 -8.26 3.32 15.28
C LEU A 331 -8.73 4.06 14.02
N ASP A 332 -9.92 4.68 14.03
CA ASP A 332 -10.40 5.41 12.87
C ASP A 332 -9.40 6.47 12.41
N GLY A 333 -9.00 6.42 11.15
CA GLY A 333 -8.02 7.31 10.55
C GLY A 333 -6.55 6.87 10.70
N HIS A 334 -6.24 5.88 11.52
CA HIS A 334 -4.88 5.37 11.61
C HIS A 334 -4.47 4.62 10.34
N TYR A 335 -3.33 5.00 9.76
CA TYR A 335 -2.68 4.24 8.71
C TYR A 335 -1.85 3.12 9.33
N PHE A 336 -2.17 1.89 8.98
CA PHE A 336 -1.43 0.70 9.41
C PHE A 336 -0.41 0.29 8.36
N TYR A 337 0.76 -0.14 8.81
CA TYR A 337 1.83 -0.62 7.96
C TYR A 337 2.64 -1.74 8.63
N SER A 338 3.39 -2.45 7.83
CA SER A 338 4.28 -3.54 8.25
C SER A 338 5.55 -3.54 7.41
N ASP A 339 6.37 -4.55 7.64
CA ASP A 339 7.59 -4.83 6.89
C ASP A 339 7.68 -6.32 6.59
N TYR A 340 8.17 -6.69 5.42
CA TYR A 340 8.26 -8.09 5.01
C TYR A 340 9.21 -8.91 5.89
N CYS A 341 10.36 -8.34 6.27
CA CYS A 341 11.35 -8.99 7.13
C CYS A 341 10.98 -8.87 8.60
N GLY A 342 10.66 -7.66 9.03
CA GLY A 342 10.32 -7.33 10.42
C GLY A 342 8.99 -7.95 10.86
N GLY A 343 8.00 -8.00 9.98
CA GLY A 343 6.68 -8.62 10.24
C GLY A 343 5.88 -7.97 11.36
N TYR A 344 6.31 -6.84 11.88
CA TYR A 344 5.58 -6.08 12.90
C TYR A 344 4.29 -5.49 12.35
N LEU A 345 3.35 -5.12 13.21
CA LEU A 345 2.22 -4.26 12.87
C LEU A 345 2.42 -2.93 13.57
N ARG A 346 2.51 -1.85 12.79
CA ARG A 346 2.62 -0.48 13.30
C ARG A 346 1.51 0.39 12.73
N SER A 347 1.19 1.48 13.41
CA SER A 347 0.24 2.47 12.92
C SER A 347 0.68 3.89 13.24
N LEU A 348 0.20 4.83 12.42
CA LEU A 348 0.35 6.28 12.63
C LEU A 348 -0.93 7.00 12.20
N LEU A 349 -1.13 8.19 12.76
CA LEU A 349 -2.14 9.13 12.29
C LEU A 349 -1.44 10.22 11.48
N HIS A 350 -1.94 10.55 10.28
CA HIS A 350 -1.50 11.74 9.54
C HIS A 350 -2.21 12.97 10.10
N ALA A 351 -1.46 13.91 10.65
CA ALA A 351 -1.99 15.16 11.17
C ALA A 351 -1.04 16.33 10.86
N ASP A 352 -1.59 17.40 10.33
CA ASP A 352 -0.83 18.63 10.02
C ASP A 352 0.45 18.40 9.18
N GLY A 353 0.40 17.43 8.25
CA GLY A 353 1.53 17.09 7.37
C GLY A 353 2.64 16.25 8.03
N ALA A 354 2.39 15.66 9.18
CA ALA A 354 3.35 14.84 9.91
C ALA A 354 2.71 13.55 10.46
N ALA A 355 3.56 12.57 10.79
CA ALA A 355 3.15 11.38 11.51
C ALA A 355 2.92 11.72 13.00
N ALA A 356 1.76 11.34 13.50
CA ALA A 356 1.33 11.51 14.89
C ALA A 356 0.80 10.18 15.44
N GLU A 357 0.61 10.09 16.75
CA GLU A 357 0.02 8.95 17.46
C GLU A 357 0.57 7.60 17.01
N MET A 358 1.90 7.53 16.80
CA MET A 358 2.56 6.30 16.35
C MET A 358 2.45 5.20 17.40
N ARG A 359 2.14 3.97 16.97
CA ARG A 359 2.02 2.77 17.80
C ARG A 359 2.72 1.59 17.18
N ASP A 360 3.34 0.77 18.03
CA ASP A 360 3.83 -0.56 17.68
C ASP A 360 2.97 -1.60 18.40
N TRP A 361 2.32 -2.48 17.62
CA TRP A 361 1.38 -3.48 18.11
C TRP A 361 1.99 -4.87 18.21
N ALA A 362 3.29 -5.03 17.87
CA ALA A 362 3.96 -6.32 17.75
C ALA A 362 3.93 -7.14 19.06
N GLU A 363 4.03 -6.49 20.22
CA GLU A 363 3.94 -7.19 21.52
C GLU A 363 2.55 -7.81 21.75
N GLN A 364 1.50 -7.25 21.16
CA GLN A 364 0.12 -7.70 21.32
C GLN A 364 -0.26 -8.76 20.29
N VAL A 365 -0.01 -8.46 19.00
CA VAL A 365 -0.45 -9.33 17.90
C VAL A 365 0.59 -10.41 17.55
N GLY A 366 1.83 -10.26 18.02
CA GLY A 366 2.96 -11.08 17.59
C GLY A 366 3.53 -10.64 16.25
N VAL A 367 4.55 -11.38 15.79
CA VAL A 367 5.24 -11.15 14.53
C VAL A 367 5.09 -12.39 13.65
N PRO A 368 4.09 -12.44 12.75
CA PRO A 368 3.83 -13.62 11.93
C PRO A 368 4.92 -13.89 10.89
N GLY A 369 5.76 -12.86 10.59
CA GLY A 369 6.80 -12.92 9.56
C GLY A 369 6.24 -12.89 8.14
N GLY A 370 7.03 -12.38 7.20
CA GLY A 370 6.68 -12.38 5.79
C GLY A 370 5.33 -11.69 5.50
N VAL A 371 5.06 -10.54 6.12
CA VAL A 371 3.85 -9.76 5.81
C VAL A 371 3.98 -9.25 4.38
N ALA A 372 3.06 -9.68 3.50
CA ALA A 372 3.11 -9.36 2.07
C ALA A 372 2.18 -8.19 1.70
N GLY A 373 1.16 -7.92 2.50
CA GLY A 373 0.24 -6.84 2.22
C GLY A 373 -0.93 -6.77 3.20
N PHE A 374 -1.89 -5.95 2.83
CA PHE A 374 -3.07 -5.63 3.61
C PHE A 374 -4.33 -5.66 2.74
N GLY A 375 -5.47 -5.51 3.39
CA GLY A 375 -6.75 -5.27 2.75
C GLY A 375 -7.82 -4.93 3.75
N VAL A 376 -8.97 -4.50 3.24
CA VAL A 376 -10.16 -4.23 4.04
C VAL A 376 -11.35 -4.99 3.48
N ASP A 377 -12.19 -5.51 4.37
CA ASP A 377 -13.48 -6.07 3.97
C ASP A 377 -14.52 -4.97 3.70
N GLY A 378 -15.72 -5.37 3.25
CA GLY A 378 -16.77 -4.42 2.91
C GLY A 378 -17.32 -3.61 4.09
N ALA A 379 -16.97 -3.97 5.32
CA ALA A 379 -17.25 -3.22 6.54
C ALA A 379 -16.10 -2.28 6.97
N GLY A 380 -14.99 -2.27 6.20
CA GLY A 380 -13.79 -1.49 6.50
C GLY A 380 -12.87 -2.13 7.54
N GLU A 381 -13.13 -3.41 7.91
CA GLU A 381 -12.28 -4.12 8.87
C GLU A 381 -11.01 -4.62 8.19
N MET A 382 -9.87 -4.53 8.90
CA MET A 382 -8.55 -4.74 8.34
C MET A 382 -8.11 -6.21 8.37
N TYR A 383 -7.43 -6.60 7.30
CA TYR A 383 -6.75 -7.88 7.14
C TYR A 383 -5.28 -7.69 6.80
N VAL A 384 -4.47 -8.64 7.23
CA VAL A 384 -3.04 -8.76 6.93
C VAL A 384 -2.82 -10.06 6.18
N THR A 385 -2.05 -10.01 5.10
CA THR A 385 -1.62 -11.19 4.36
C THR A 385 -0.15 -11.48 4.65
N THR A 386 0.16 -12.74 4.91
CA THR A 386 1.54 -13.22 5.10
C THR A 386 1.90 -14.21 4.00
N THR A 387 3.10 -14.73 4.00
CA THR A 387 3.52 -15.77 3.02
C THR A 387 2.74 -17.08 3.13
N GLY A 388 1.88 -17.26 4.14
CA GLY A 388 1.14 -18.51 4.36
C GLY A 388 -0.28 -18.34 4.88
N GLN A 389 -0.70 -17.12 5.26
CA GLN A 389 -1.96 -16.92 5.95
C GLN A 389 -2.65 -15.62 5.61
N LEU A 390 -3.98 -15.66 5.66
CA LEU A 390 -4.85 -14.50 5.75
C LEU A 390 -5.28 -14.33 7.22
N LEU A 391 -4.98 -13.17 7.80
CA LEU A 391 -5.25 -12.83 9.19
C LEU A 391 -6.19 -11.62 9.26
N LYS A 392 -7.22 -11.67 10.10
CA LYS A 392 -8.04 -10.49 10.42
C LYS A 392 -7.49 -9.82 11.66
N VAL A 393 -7.40 -8.49 11.67
CA VAL A 393 -7.10 -7.71 12.87
C VAL A 393 -8.40 -7.49 13.64
N VAL A 394 -8.41 -7.84 14.92
CA VAL A 394 -9.58 -7.75 15.79
C VAL A 394 -9.20 -7.11 17.12
N ALA A 395 -10.18 -6.58 17.85
CA ALA A 395 -9.96 -6.17 19.23
C ALA A 395 -9.56 -7.41 20.05
N GLY A 396 -8.49 -7.28 20.82
CA GLY A 396 -8.05 -8.28 21.78
C GLY A 396 -8.98 -8.31 22.98
N GLY A 397 -9.15 -9.49 23.57
CA GLY A 397 -9.99 -9.70 24.76
C GLY A 397 -9.25 -9.41 26.07
#